data_87e9e3694397c29d287e09e14f238bc4
#
_entry.id   87e9e3694397c29d287e09e14f238bc4
#
_cell.length_a   1.000
_cell.length_b   1.000
_cell.length_c   1.000
_cell.angle_alpha   90.00
_cell.angle_beta   90.00
_cell.angle_gamma   90.00
#
_symmetry.space_group_name_H-M   'P 1'
#
loop_
_entity.id
_entity.type
_entity.pdbx_description
1 polymer ?
#
loop_
_entity_poly.entity_id
_entity_poly.type
_entity_poly.pdbx_seq_one_letter_code
_entity_poly.pdbx_strand_id
1 'polypeptide(L)'
;MNYGYARCSTNESRQDIDRQVRELKAAGAEEIFLEYEHGDAAVKKQQQTLFDTAQEGDTIITLEVPRLARSTKQLCEIIEIINAKHLRLVIVGSITMDCRNGHADPMTEAFLQMAGVFSQLELAMIRARVKSGMANARAKGA
;
A
#
# COMPACT_ATOMS: atom_id res chain seq x y z
N MET A 1 -10.36 12.28 11.02
CA MET A 1 -9.54 11.43 11.90
C MET A 1 -8.19 11.12 11.26
N ASN A 2 -7.15 11.10 12.06
CA ASN A 2 -5.79 10.77 11.60
C ASN A 2 -5.43 9.37 12.10
N TYR A 3 -5.22 8.44 11.18
CA TYR A 3 -4.85 7.07 11.48
C TYR A 3 -3.36 6.86 11.21
N GLY A 4 -2.68 6.18 12.13
CA GLY A 4 -1.32 5.73 11.92
C GLY A 4 -1.28 4.27 11.49
N TYR A 5 -0.34 3.92 10.63
CA TYR A 5 -0.11 2.53 10.23
C TYR A 5 1.36 2.20 10.31
N ALA A 6 1.67 1.08 10.95
CA ALA A 6 3.01 0.55 11.02
C ALA A 6 2.99 -0.96 10.79
N ARG A 7 4.00 -1.45 10.08
CA ARG A 7 4.21 -2.88 9.88
C ARG A 7 5.45 -3.31 10.65
N CYS A 8 5.29 -4.29 11.52
CA CYS A 8 6.34 -4.77 12.40
C CYS A 8 6.69 -6.22 12.04
N SER A 9 7.99 -6.51 11.92
CA SER A 9 8.43 -7.89 11.75
C SER A 9 8.43 -8.62 13.08
N THR A 10 8.40 -9.96 13.05
CA THR A 10 8.47 -10.79 14.25
C THR A 10 9.82 -10.65 14.96
N ASN A 11 10.83 -10.14 14.25
CA ASN A 11 12.18 -9.94 14.80
C ASN A 11 12.38 -8.56 15.41
N GLU A 12 11.41 -7.66 15.29
CA GLU A 12 11.53 -6.33 15.87
C GLU A 12 11.36 -6.38 17.40
N SER A 13 12.19 -5.63 18.10
CA SER A 13 12.10 -5.51 19.55
C SER A 13 10.87 -4.70 19.95
N ARG A 14 10.45 -4.89 21.22
CA ARG A 14 9.38 -4.08 21.79
C ARG A 14 9.71 -2.60 21.77
N GLN A 15 10.98 -2.27 21.97
CA GLN A 15 11.45 -0.88 21.95
C GLN A 15 11.25 -0.25 20.58
N ASP A 16 11.54 -0.99 19.50
CA ASP A 16 11.37 -0.51 18.14
C ASP A 16 9.89 -0.27 17.81
N ILE A 17 9.03 -1.17 18.26
CA ILE A 17 7.58 -1.03 18.06
C ILE A 17 7.07 0.19 18.83
N ASP A 18 7.48 0.36 20.08
CA ASP A 18 7.08 1.51 20.90
C ASP A 18 7.59 2.83 20.29
N ARG A 19 8.79 2.81 19.72
CA ARG A 19 9.35 3.97 19.01
C ARG A 19 8.49 4.37 17.82
N GLN A 20 8.10 3.40 17.01
CA GLN A 20 7.22 3.67 15.85
C GLN A 20 5.88 4.26 16.30
N VAL A 21 5.28 3.71 17.34
CA VAL A 21 4.03 4.22 17.91
C VAL A 21 4.18 5.66 18.36
N ARG A 22 5.27 5.99 19.07
CA ARG A 22 5.54 7.35 19.53
C ARG A 22 5.70 8.32 18.36
N GLU A 23 6.45 7.91 17.34
CA GLU A 23 6.70 8.76 16.18
C GLU A 23 5.41 9.00 15.38
N LEU A 24 4.55 7.99 15.26
CA LEU A 24 3.25 8.15 14.61
C LEU A 24 2.35 9.11 15.39
N LYS A 25 2.32 8.99 16.70
CA LYS A 25 1.55 9.91 17.55
C LYS A 25 2.10 11.34 17.46
N ALA A 26 3.43 11.49 17.45
CA ALA A 26 4.06 12.80 17.29
C ALA A 26 3.73 13.42 15.93
N ALA A 27 3.50 12.62 14.91
CA ALA A 27 3.09 13.07 13.58
C ALA A 27 1.59 13.39 13.50
N GLY A 28 0.83 13.14 14.56
CA GLY A 28 -0.58 13.49 14.65
C GLY A 28 -1.56 12.32 14.58
N ALA A 29 -1.08 11.08 14.60
CA ALA A 29 -1.95 9.92 14.59
C ALA A 29 -2.77 9.80 15.88
N GLU A 30 -4.08 9.67 15.72
CA GLU A 30 -5.03 9.53 16.84
C GLU A 30 -5.28 8.08 17.16
N GLU A 31 -5.35 7.23 16.13
CA GLU A 31 -5.55 5.80 16.26
C GLU A 31 -4.49 5.08 15.41
N ILE A 32 -3.90 4.03 15.94
CA ILE A 32 -2.77 3.36 15.30
C ILE A 32 -3.12 1.91 15.01
N PHE A 33 -2.88 1.47 13.78
CA PHE A 33 -3.03 0.10 13.33
C PHE A 33 -1.63 -0.51 13.19
N LEU A 34 -1.36 -1.53 13.99
CA LEU A 34 -0.10 -2.26 13.94
C LEU A 34 -0.30 -3.59 13.22
N GLU A 35 0.46 -3.78 12.14
CA GLU A 35 0.45 -5.01 11.36
C GLU A 35 1.67 -5.84 11.77
N TYR A 36 1.42 -7.05 12.26
CA TYR A 36 2.49 -7.98 12.60
C TYR A 36 2.64 -8.99 11.47
N GLU A 37 3.87 -9.09 10.93
CA GLU A 37 4.16 -10.06 9.90
C GLU A 37 4.44 -11.43 10.50
N HIS A 38 3.70 -12.43 10.05
CA HIS A 38 3.91 -13.81 10.39
C HIS A 38 4.26 -14.58 9.10
N GLY A 39 5.56 -14.70 8.84
CA GLY A 39 6.04 -15.47 7.69
C GLY A 39 5.54 -14.94 6.35
N ASP A 40 4.97 -15.83 5.55
CA ASP A 40 4.51 -15.54 4.19
C ASP A 40 3.09 -14.99 4.12
N ALA A 41 2.56 -14.46 5.20
CA ALA A 41 1.20 -13.92 5.22
C ALA A 41 1.05 -12.82 4.17
N ALA A 42 0.42 -13.18 3.05
CA ALA A 42 0.15 -12.24 1.95
C ALA A 42 -0.97 -11.27 2.30
N VAL A 43 -1.76 -11.56 3.32
CA VAL A 43 -2.93 -10.77 3.70
C VAL A 43 -2.56 -9.81 4.83
N LYS A 44 -2.61 -8.51 4.54
CA LYS A 44 -2.40 -7.46 5.51
C LYS A 44 -3.74 -7.06 6.12
N LYS A 45 -4.16 -7.80 7.14
CA LYS A 45 -5.49 -7.63 7.76
C LYS A 45 -5.70 -6.26 8.37
N GLN A 46 -4.70 -5.73 9.07
CA GLN A 46 -4.81 -4.43 9.71
C GLN A 46 -4.85 -3.30 8.68
N GLN A 47 -4.10 -3.41 7.61
CA GLN A 47 -4.13 -2.45 6.52
C GLN A 47 -5.51 -2.44 5.85
N GLN A 48 -6.08 -3.60 5.59
CA GLN A 48 -7.40 -3.71 5.02
C GLN A 48 -8.46 -3.11 5.94
N THR A 49 -8.40 -3.43 7.23
CA THR A 49 -9.31 -2.86 8.24
C THR A 49 -9.20 -1.35 8.27
N LEU A 50 -7.98 -0.82 8.21
CA LEU A 50 -7.75 0.62 8.19
C LEU A 50 -8.42 1.27 6.97
N PHE A 51 -8.24 0.72 5.79
CA PHE A 51 -8.85 1.28 4.58
C PHE A 51 -10.36 1.14 4.59
N ASP A 52 -10.90 0.06 5.17
CA ASP A 52 -12.34 -0.11 5.31
C ASP A 52 -12.94 0.85 6.34
N THR A 53 -12.18 1.22 7.36
CA THR A 53 -12.60 2.13 8.43
C THR A 53 -12.50 3.59 8.02
N ALA A 54 -11.44 3.96 7.30
CA ALA A 54 -11.18 5.35 6.91
C ALA A 54 -12.29 5.88 6.00
N GLN A 55 -12.73 7.10 6.29
CA GLN A 55 -13.78 7.78 5.56
C GLN A 55 -13.20 8.98 4.80
N GLU A 56 -13.96 9.47 3.83
CA GLU A 56 -13.57 10.64 3.05
C GLU A 56 -13.10 11.79 3.97
N GLY A 57 -11.95 12.34 3.67
CA GLY A 57 -11.36 13.42 4.44
C GLY A 57 -10.37 12.97 5.51
N ASP A 58 -10.30 11.67 5.79
CA ASP A 58 -9.37 11.15 6.80
C ASP A 58 -7.94 11.13 6.28
N THR A 59 -7.00 11.04 7.22
CA THR A 59 -5.57 10.99 6.93
C THR A 59 -4.97 9.68 7.41
N ILE A 60 -4.11 9.10 6.59
CA ILE A 60 -3.31 7.92 6.95
C ILE A 60 -1.86 8.34 7.03
N ILE A 61 -1.22 8.04 8.16
CA ILE A 61 0.16 8.42 8.45
C ILE A 61 1.00 7.15 8.58
N THR A 62 2.10 7.08 7.84
CA THR A 62 3.10 6.03 7.96
C THR A 62 4.49 6.63 8.05
N LEU A 63 5.42 5.94 8.69
CA LEU A 63 6.77 6.49 8.90
C LEU A 63 7.65 6.34 7.67
N GLU A 64 7.52 5.23 6.95
CA GLU A 64 8.39 4.91 5.82
C GLU A 64 7.62 4.10 4.79
N VAL A 65 8.00 4.23 3.52
CA VAL A 65 7.39 3.45 2.43
C VAL A 65 7.45 1.94 2.70
N PRO A 66 8.58 1.35 3.15
CA PRO A 66 8.62 -0.09 3.42
C PRO A 66 7.68 -0.57 4.53
N ARG A 67 7.23 0.32 5.40
CA ARG A 67 6.23 -0.01 6.42
C ARG A 67 4.82 -0.05 5.85
N LEU A 68 4.60 0.58 4.70
CA LEU A 68 3.29 0.64 4.04
C LEU A 68 3.17 -0.38 2.91
N ALA A 69 4.19 -0.50 2.08
CA ALA A 69 4.19 -1.35 0.89
C ALA A 69 5.56 -1.99 0.69
N ARG A 70 5.56 -3.23 0.18
CA ARG A 70 6.80 -3.97 -0.10
C ARG A 70 7.33 -3.73 -1.50
N SER A 71 6.54 -3.16 -2.38
CA SER A 71 6.91 -2.95 -3.77
C SER A 71 6.28 -1.66 -4.29
N THR A 72 6.83 -1.15 -5.37
CA THR A 72 6.27 0.01 -6.07
C THR A 72 4.84 -0.28 -6.54
N LYS A 73 4.58 -1.50 -7.00
CA LYS A 73 3.25 -1.92 -7.41
C LYS A 73 2.24 -1.81 -6.26
N GLN A 74 2.58 -2.34 -5.08
CA GLN A 74 1.71 -2.24 -3.91
C GLN A 74 1.49 -0.79 -3.49
N LEU A 75 2.53 0.03 -3.54
CA LEU A 75 2.42 1.45 -3.23
C LEU A 75 1.43 2.13 -4.18
N CYS A 76 1.52 1.85 -5.48
CA CYS A 76 0.60 2.40 -6.47
C CYS A 76 -0.85 1.96 -6.21
N GLU A 77 -1.05 0.69 -5.84
CA GLU A 77 -2.38 0.17 -5.48
C GLU A 77 -2.96 0.89 -4.26
N ILE A 78 -2.14 1.15 -3.25
CA ILE A 78 -2.54 1.90 -2.06
C ILE A 78 -2.91 3.34 -2.43
N ILE A 79 -2.13 3.97 -3.29
CA ILE A 79 -2.41 5.34 -3.74
C ILE A 79 -3.72 5.40 -4.54
N GLU A 80 -4.04 4.37 -5.31
CA GLU A 80 -5.34 4.27 -5.96
C GLU A 80 -6.49 4.29 -4.93
N ILE A 81 -6.33 3.56 -3.83
CA ILE A 81 -7.31 3.55 -2.74
C ILE A 81 -7.43 4.93 -2.09
N ILE A 82 -6.30 5.56 -1.80
CA ILE A 82 -6.24 6.91 -1.23
C ILE A 82 -7.00 7.90 -2.11
N ASN A 83 -6.77 7.84 -3.41
CA ASN A 83 -7.46 8.72 -4.35
C ASN A 83 -8.95 8.41 -4.47
N ALA A 84 -9.32 7.14 -4.57
CA ALA A 84 -10.72 6.73 -4.72
C ALA A 84 -11.57 7.07 -3.49
N LYS A 85 -10.99 7.00 -2.30
CA LYS A 85 -11.70 7.30 -1.05
C LYS A 85 -11.53 8.75 -0.59
N HIS A 86 -10.83 9.58 -1.35
CA HIS A 86 -10.55 10.98 -1.03
C HIS A 86 -9.88 11.14 0.34
N LEU A 87 -8.80 10.41 0.53
CA LEU A 87 -7.99 10.44 1.74
C LEU A 87 -6.73 11.28 1.53
N ARG A 88 -6.02 11.52 2.62
CA ARG A 88 -4.67 12.07 2.60
C ARG A 88 -3.70 11.03 3.12
N LEU A 89 -2.60 10.82 2.42
CA LEU A 89 -1.52 9.93 2.84
C LEU A 89 -0.29 10.76 3.21
N VAL A 90 0.21 10.59 4.42
CA VAL A 90 1.43 11.25 4.90
C VAL A 90 2.49 10.18 5.15
N ILE A 91 3.60 10.27 4.43
CA ILE A 91 4.80 9.48 4.71
C ILE A 91 5.79 10.43 5.39
N VAL A 92 5.98 10.25 6.68
CA VAL A 92 6.72 11.17 7.54
C VAL A 92 8.14 11.41 6.99
N GLY A 93 8.50 12.68 6.87
CA GLY A 93 9.81 13.07 6.36
C GLY A 93 10.02 12.85 4.87
N SER A 94 8.99 12.49 4.14
CA SER A 94 9.08 12.21 2.70
C SER A 94 7.96 12.93 1.94
N ILE A 95 6.87 12.22 1.62
CA ILE A 95 5.84 12.70 0.71
C ILE A 95 4.50 12.80 1.42
N THR A 96 3.73 13.83 1.10
CA THR A 96 2.31 13.93 1.45
C THR A 96 1.50 13.94 0.16
N MET A 97 0.52 13.05 0.07
CA MET A 97 -0.40 12.98 -1.06
C MET A 97 -1.79 13.29 -0.56
N ASP A 98 -2.33 14.42 -0.98
CA ASP A 98 -3.64 14.89 -0.52
C ASP A 98 -4.67 14.75 -1.64
N CYS A 99 -5.56 13.78 -1.49
CA CYS A 99 -6.64 13.54 -2.45
C CYS A 99 -8.01 13.95 -1.89
N ARG A 100 -8.05 14.65 -0.77
CA ARG A 100 -9.31 15.02 -0.08
C ARG A 100 -10.19 15.96 -0.90
N ASN A 101 -9.59 16.77 -1.75
CA ASN A 101 -10.32 17.77 -2.56
C ASN A 101 -10.77 17.24 -3.92
N GLY A 102 -10.58 15.96 -4.19
CA GLY A 102 -10.91 15.37 -5.48
C GLY A 102 -9.96 15.72 -6.61
N HIS A 103 -8.90 16.47 -6.33
CA HIS A 103 -7.84 16.82 -7.28
C HIS A 103 -6.54 16.17 -6.85
N ALA A 104 -6.03 15.26 -7.66
CA ALA A 104 -4.72 14.68 -7.44
C ALA A 104 -3.65 15.69 -7.82
N ASP A 105 -2.63 15.85 -6.97
CA ASP A 105 -1.46 16.64 -7.33
C ASP A 105 -0.63 15.91 -8.41
N PRO A 106 0.34 16.59 -9.07
CA PRO A 106 1.10 15.96 -10.15
C PRO A 106 1.81 14.67 -9.73
N MET A 107 2.30 14.59 -8.50
CA MET A 107 2.98 13.39 -8.01
C MET A 107 1.99 12.23 -7.82
N THR A 108 0.84 12.49 -7.25
CA THR A 108 -0.23 11.50 -7.10
C THR A 108 -0.69 11.00 -8.46
N GLU A 109 -0.88 11.89 -9.44
CA GLU A 109 -1.23 11.51 -10.80
C GLU A 109 -0.17 10.61 -11.43
N ALA A 110 1.12 10.89 -11.22
CA ALA A 110 2.19 10.05 -11.75
C ALA A 110 2.11 8.62 -11.18
N PHE A 111 1.86 8.48 -9.87
CA PHE A 111 1.68 7.17 -9.26
C PHE A 111 0.44 6.44 -9.77
N LEU A 112 -0.66 7.16 -10.00
CA LEU A 112 -1.88 6.57 -10.56
C LEU A 112 -1.64 6.06 -11.98
N GLN A 113 -0.88 6.78 -12.78
CA GLN A 113 -0.48 6.34 -14.13
C GLN A 113 0.40 5.09 -14.05
N MET A 114 1.34 5.04 -13.11
CA MET A 114 2.16 3.85 -12.88
C MET A 114 1.31 2.63 -12.50
N ALA A 115 0.28 2.83 -11.68
CA ALA A 115 -0.65 1.76 -11.32
C ALA A 115 -1.34 1.18 -12.56
N GLY A 116 -1.74 2.04 -13.49
CA GLY A 116 -2.30 1.61 -14.76
C GLY A 116 -1.31 0.81 -15.60
N VAL A 117 -0.05 1.24 -15.66
CA VAL A 117 1.01 0.51 -16.36
C VAL A 117 1.23 -0.88 -15.75
N PHE A 118 1.29 -0.98 -14.43
CA PHE A 118 1.43 -2.28 -13.75
C PHE A 118 0.26 -3.21 -14.06
N SER A 119 -0.96 -2.69 -14.10
CA SER A 119 -2.15 -3.48 -14.44
C SER A 119 -2.08 -4.02 -15.86
N GLN A 120 -1.65 -3.20 -16.83
CA GLN A 120 -1.47 -3.62 -18.22
C GLN A 120 -0.37 -4.68 -18.34
N LEU A 121 0.73 -4.50 -17.60
CA LEU A 121 1.84 -5.45 -17.61
C LEU A 121 1.40 -6.81 -17.04
N GLU A 122 0.62 -6.82 -15.97
CA GLU A 122 0.08 -8.06 -15.42
C GLU A 122 -0.78 -8.81 -16.44
N LEU A 123 -1.66 -8.11 -17.13
CA LEU A 123 -2.49 -8.73 -18.19
C LEU A 123 -1.62 -9.30 -19.31
N ALA A 124 -0.60 -8.57 -19.74
CA ALA A 124 0.33 -9.03 -20.78
C ALA A 124 1.08 -10.29 -20.31
N MET A 125 1.52 -10.33 -19.05
CA MET A 125 2.20 -11.49 -18.49
C MET A 125 1.28 -12.70 -18.39
N ILE A 126 0.04 -12.51 -17.99
CA ILE A 126 -0.97 -13.59 -17.94
C ILE A 126 -1.19 -14.16 -19.34
N ARG A 127 -1.36 -13.31 -20.35
CA ARG A 127 -1.54 -13.73 -21.75
C ARG A 127 -0.31 -14.51 -22.24
N ALA A 128 0.89 -14.06 -21.91
CA ALA A 128 2.13 -14.75 -22.28
C ALA A 128 2.22 -16.15 -21.65
N ARG A 129 1.84 -16.28 -20.37
CA ARG A 129 1.79 -17.58 -19.69
C ARG A 129 0.80 -18.53 -20.32
N VAL A 130 -0.38 -18.06 -20.68
CA VAL A 130 -1.41 -18.87 -21.35
C VAL A 130 -0.87 -19.36 -22.70
N LYS A 131 -0.26 -18.50 -23.52
CA LYS A 131 0.34 -18.87 -24.80
C LYS A 131 1.45 -19.90 -24.63
N SER A 132 2.33 -19.74 -23.65
CA SER A 132 3.40 -20.68 -23.34
C SER A 132 2.85 -22.04 -22.94
N GLY A 133 1.81 -22.07 -22.10
CA GLY A 133 1.12 -23.30 -21.72
C GLY A 133 0.52 -24.04 -22.90
N MET A 134 -0.13 -23.33 -23.81
CA MET A 134 -0.70 -23.91 -25.04
C MET A 134 0.39 -24.45 -25.96
N ALA A 135 1.48 -23.70 -26.14
CA ALA A 135 2.60 -24.13 -26.96
C ALA A 135 3.25 -25.42 -26.42
N ASN A 136 3.43 -25.49 -25.08
CA ASN A 136 3.97 -26.68 -24.44
C ASN A 136 3.05 -27.89 -24.59
N ALA A 137 1.74 -27.72 -24.49
CA ALA A 137 0.78 -28.80 -24.70
C ALA A 137 0.87 -29.33 -26.13
N ARG A 138 0.98 -28.47 -27.14
CA ARG A 138 1.13 -28.85 -28.55
C ARG A 138 2.46 -29.58 -28.78
N ALA A 139 3.55 -29.09 -28.19
CA ALA A 139 4.87 -29.72 -28.32
C ALA A 139 4.91 -31.13 -27.74
N LYS A 140 4.07 -31.43 -26.75
CA LYS A 140 3.96 -32.77 -26.14
C LYS A 140 3.05 -33.73 -26.90
N GLY A 141 2.61 -33.36 -28.07
CA GLY A 141 1.80 -34.21 -28.91
C GLY A 141 0.32 -34.32 -28.48
N ALA A 142 -0.09 -33.37 -27.68
CA ALA A 142 -1.50 -33.32 -27.27
C ALA A 142 -2.37 -32.69 -28.37
#